data_23c11c59700dae70bd86750793bf2965
#
_entry.id   23c11c59700dae70bd86750793bf2965
#
_cell.length_a   1.000
_cell.length_b   1.000
_cell.length_c   1.000
_cell.angle_alpha   90.00
_cell.angle_beta   90.00
_cell.angle_gamma   90.00
#
_symmetry.space_group_name_H-M   'P 1'
#
loop_
_entity.id
_entity.type
_entity.pdbx_description
1 polymer ?
#
loop_
_entity_poly.entity_id
_entity_poly.type
_entity_poly.pdbx_seq_one_letter_code
_entity_poly.pdbx_strand_id
1 'polypeptide(L)'
;MSIQTKIDTIIKSVGSINIQDFVEISNFDKDSGFYNKPNIEKIGKDGQFITSPEISSLFSIALSNQFLKEFPKAKNVNLLELGPGNGLLTLDIYHYLKSKNINVNNITLLERSDYFKGKIFEKSDVKVNFIENIYDYEVDNEDIVFIYSNEFFDTFGSK
;
A
#
# COMPACT_ATOMS: atom_id res chain seq x y z
N MET A 1 22.25 12.49 0.32
CA MET A 1 22.00 13.98 0.30
C MET A 1 20.66 14.21 0.98
N SER A 2 20.54 15.25 1.83
CA SER A 2 19.25 15.53 2.50
C SER A 2 18.18 15.97 1.51
N ILE A 3 16.89 15.77 1.85
CA ILE A 3 15.74 16.25 1.07
C ILE A 3 15.86 17.76 0.84
N GLN A 4 16.16 18.53 1.90
CA GLN A 4 16.34 19.98 1.80
C GLN A 4 17.38 20.35 0.74
N THR A 5 18.53 19.68 0.75
CA THR A 5 19.59 19.96 -0.23
C THR A 5 19.14 19.63 -1.67
N LYS A 6 18.37 18.55 -1.86
CA LYS A 6 17.83 18.19 -3.19
C LYS A 6 16.86 19.26 -3.68
N ILE A 7 15.91 19.67 -2.85
CA ILE A 7 14.92 20.70 -3.16
C ILE A 7 15.60 22.04 -3.44
N ASP A 8 16.54 22.48 -2.59
CA ASP A 8 17.29 23.73 -2.77
C ASP A 8 18.08 23.73 -4.08
N THR A 9 18.63 22.59 -4.47
CA THR A 9 19.36 22.46 -5.75
C THR A 9 18.42 22.65 -6.94
N ILE A 10 17.23 22.06 -6.92
CA ILE A 10 16.23 22.23 -7.96
C ILE A 10 15.80 23.70 -8.05
N ILE A 11 15.43 24.29 -6.91
CA ILE A 11 14.98 25.70 -6.87
C ILE A 11 16.08 26.65 -7.39
N LYS A 12 17.36 26.39 -7.02
CA LYS A 12 18.48 27.20 -7.51
C LYS A 12 18.71 27.07 -9.02
N SER A 13 18.38 25.90 -9.60
CA SER A 13 18.62 25.63 -11.02
C SER A 13 17.50 26.13 -11.94
N VAL A 14 16.23 25.99 -11.49
CA VAL A 14 15.05 26.30 -12.34
C VAL A 14 14.11 27.35 -11.74
N GLY A 15 14.43 27.89 -10.57
CA GLY A 15 13.71 28.99 -9.90
C GLY A 15 12.52 28.54 -9.03
N SER A 16 11.99 27.35 -9.23
CA SER A 16 10.87 26.82 -8.46
C SER A 16 10.85 25.29 -8.49
N ILE A 17 10.01 24.69 -7.63
CA ILE A 17 9.66 23.26 -7.69
C ILE A 17 8.12 23.18 -7.73
N ASN A 18 7.58 22.33 -8.57
CA ASN A 18 6.13 22.08 -8.57
C ASN A 18 5.76 21.17 -7.39
N ILE A 19 4.47 21.17 -7.03
CA ILE A 19 3.98 20.42 -5.87
C ILE A 19 4.15 18.90 -6.04
N GLN A 20 4.02 18.39 -7.25
CA GLN A 20 4.18 16.96 -7.54
C GLN A 20 5.61 16.50 -7.25
N ASP A 21 6.61 17.20 -7.78
CA ASP A 21 8.03 16.88 -7.57
C ASP A 21 8.42 17.06 -6.10
N PHE A 22 7.87 18.10 -5.44
CA PHE A 22 8.10 18.30 -4.01
C PHE A 22 7.60 17.13 -3.17
N VAL A 23 6.35 16.67 -3.43
CA VAL A 23 5.74 15.54 -2.72
C VAL A 23 6.49 14.24 -3.05
N GLU A 24 6.83 14.01 -4.32
CA GLU A 24 7.58 12.83 -4.74
C GLU A 24 8.94 12.73 -4.02
N ILE A 25 9.71 13.81 -4.00
CA ILE A 25 11.00 13.84 -3.32
C ILE A 25 10.83 13.70 -1.81
N SER A 26 9.86 14.40 -1.22
CA SER A 26 9.65 14.39 0.24
C SER A 26 9.21 13.03 0.75
N ASN A 27 8.36 12.34 0.02
CA ASN A 27 7.76 11.08 0.42
C ASN A 27 8.55 9.85 -0.03
N PHE A 28 9.02 9.85 -1.30
CA PHE A 28 9.49 8.64 -1.95
C PHE A 28 10.97 8.64 -2.33
N ASP A 29 11.74 9.72 -2.02
CA ASP A 29 13.19 9.68 -2.22
C ASP A 29 13.80 8.44 -1.58
N LYS A 30 14.60 7.69 -2.36
CA LYS A 30 15.11 6.39 -1.97
C LYS A 30 15.90 6.40 -0.65
N ASP A 31 16.71 7.45 -0.43
CA ASP A 31 17.62 7.49 0.72
C ASP A 31 17.01 8.22 1.92
N SER A 32 16.14 9.19 1.68
CA SER A 32 15.72 10.17 2.69
C SER A 32 14.24 10.51 2.66
N GLY A 33 13.47 9.96 1.72
CA GLY A 33 12.02 10.12 1.64
C GLY A 33 11.32 9.59 2.88
N PHE A 34 10.23 10.24 3.28
CA PHE A 34 9.52 9.89 4.51
C PHE A 34 9.22 8.40 4.60
N TYR A 35 8.67 7.81 3.54
CA TYR A 35 8.27 6.39 3.54
C TYR A 35 9.45 5.40 3.49
N ASN A 36 10.67 5.86 3.17
CA ASN A 36 11.87 5.02 3.11
C ASN A 36 12.78 5.14 4.34
N LYS A 37 12.52 6.09 5.27
CA LYS A 37 13.35 6.26 6.47
C LYS A 37 13.21 5.06 7.42
N PRO A 38 14.29 4.31 7.74
CA PRO A 38 14.19 3.10 8.56
C PRO A 38 13.92 3.36 10.04
N ASN A 39 14.31 4.53 10.56
CA ASN A 39 14.32 4.84 12.00
C ASN A 39 13.06 5.56 12.50
N ILE A 40 12.02 5.64 11.67
CA ILE A 40 10.76 6.30 12.02
C ILE A 40 9.65 5.30 11.79
N GLU A 41 8.94 4.89 12.84
CA GLU A 41 7.70 4.14 12.68
C GLU A 41 6.65 5.07 12.08
N LYS A 42 6.02 4.64 10.98
CA LYS A 42 5.10 5.49 10.20
C LYS A 42 3.66 5.24 10.56
N ILE A 43 3.29 3.97 10.72
CA ILE A 43 1.91 3.51 10.90
C ILE A 43 1.80 2.73 12.20
N GLY A 44 0.71 2.93 12.96
CA GLY A 44 0.42 2.25 14.20
C GLY A 44 0.51 3.15 15.43
N LYS A 45 0.35 2.57 16.62
CA LYS A 45 0.28 3.33 17.88
C LYS A 45 1.51 4.19 18.16
N ASP A 46 2.68 3.71 17.78
CA ASP A 46 3.96 4.41 17.97
C ASP A 46 4.39 5.14 16.68
N GLY A 47 3.52 5.16 15.66
CA GLY A 47 3.76 5.76 14.36
C GLY A 47 3.34 7.22 14.27
N GLN A 48 3.64 7.81 13.12
CA GLN A 48 3.21 9.17 12.77
C GLN A 48 1.73 9.23 12.39
N PHE A 49 1.15 8.09 11.94
CA PHE A 49 -0.24 7.97 11.52
C PHE A 49 -0.87 6.74 12.17
N ILE A 50 -2.17 6.86 12.48
CA ILE A 50 -3.03 5.73 12.83
C ILE A 50 -4.11 5.65 11.77
N THR A 51 -4.14 4.55 11.02
CA THR A 51 -5.10 4.32 9.95
C THR A 51 -6.25 3.42 10.42
N SER A 52 -7.36 3.39 9.67
CA SER A 52 -8.53 2.60 10.05
C SER A 52 -8.24 1.11 10.32
N PRO A 53 -7.40 0.42 9.55
CA PRO A 53 -7.02 -0.97 9.84
C PRO A 53 -6.31 -1.15 11.19
N GLU A 54 -5.52 -0.15 11.63
CA GLU A 54 -4.81 -0.20 12.92
C GLU A 54 -5.74 -0.05 14.14
N ILE A 55 -6.89 0.57 13.93
CA ILE A 55 -7.89 0.78 15.00
C ILE A 55 -8.70 -0.49 15.22
N SER A 56 -9.13 -1.14 14.14
CA SER A 56 -10.04 -2.30 14.24
C SER A 56 -10.07 -3.09 12.93
N SER A 57 -10.12 -4.42 13.05
CA SER A 57 -10.40 -5.33 11.93
C SER A 57 -11.82 -5.19 11.36
N LEU A 58 -12.70 -4.39 11.95
CA LEU A 58 -14.03 -4.12 11.40
C LEU A 58 -13.95 -3.50 10.00
N PHE A 59 -12.91 -2.73 9.71
CA PHE A 59 -12.74 -2.14 8.38
C PHE A 59 -12.49 -3.21 7.32
N SER A 60 -11.55 -4.13 7.57
CA SER A 60 -11.24 -5.26 6.68
C SER A 60 -12.43 -6.21 6.52
N ILE A 61 -13.17 -6.46 7.61
CA ILE A 61 -14.40 -7.25 7.61
C ILE A 61 -15.48 -6.57 6.75
N ALA A 62 -15.67 -5.26 6.88
CA ALA A 62 -16.66 -4.52 6.10
C ALA A 62 -16.36 -4.57 4.60
N LEU A 63 -15.10 -4.33 4.20
CA LEU A 63 -14.65 -4.44 2.82
C LEU A 63 -14.85 -5.85 2.26
N SER A 64 -14.46 -6.87 3.02
CA SER A 64 -14.62 -8.26 2.62
C SER A 64 -16.09 -8.65 2.49
N ASN A 65 -16.97 -8.20 3.38
CA ASN A 65 -18.41 -8.44 3.27
C ASN A 65 -19.01 -7.73 2.05
N GLN A 66 -18.56 -6.53 1.73
CA GLN A 66 -19.00 -5.85 0.49
C GLN A 66 -18.59 -6.67 -0.73
N PHE A 67 -17.34 -7.15 -0.79
CA PHE A 67 -16.90 -8.05 -1.86
C PHE A 67 -17.79 -9.30 -1.97
N LEU A 68 -18.04 -10.00 -0.86
CA LEU A 68 -18.89 -11.21 -0.85
C LEU A 68 -20.34 -10.94 -1.27
N LYS A 69 -20.84 -9.75 -0.98
CA LYS A 69 -22.18 -9.32 -1.42
C LYS A 69 -22.24 -9.10 -2.93
N GLU A 70 -21.23 -8.49 -3.52
CA GLU A 70 -21.15 -8.25 -4.97
C GLU A 70 -20.87 -9.56 -5.74
N PHE A 71 -20.07 -10.45 -5.15
CA PHE A 71 -19.67 -11.72 -5.76
C PHE A 71 -20.07 -12.94 -4.92
N PRO A 72 -21.39 -13.18 -4.73
CA PRO A 72 -21.88 -14.21 -3.79
C PRO A 72 -21.55 -15.65 -4.20
N LYS A 73 -21.13 -15.86 -5.45
CA LYS A 73 -20.73 -17.17 -5.99
C LYS A 73 -19.21 -17.32 -6.15
N ALA A 74 -18.43 -16.30 -5.75
CA ALA A 74 -16.98 -16.38 -5.81
C ALA A 74 -16.48 -17.53 -4.94
N LYS A 75 -15.57 -18.32 -5.51
CA LYS A 75 -14.83 -19.36 -4.80
C LYS A 75 -13.36 -19.04 -4.73
N ASN A 76 -12.87 -18.26 -5.67
CA ASN A 76 -11.48 -17.84 -5.82
C ASN A 76 -11.43 -16.32 -6.03
N VAL A 77 -10.36 -15.71 -5.57
CA VAL A 77 -10.09 -14.28 -5.74
C VAL A 77 -8.59 -14.01 -5.75
N ASN A 78 -8.17 -13.02 -6.52
CA ASN A 78 -6.86 -12.40 -6.40
C ASN A 78 -7.01 -11.08 -5.64
N LEU A 79 -6.13 -10.81 -4.68
CA LEU A 79 -6.11 -9.56 -3.94
C LEU A 79 -5.06 -8.62 -4.53
N LEU A 80 -5.44 -7.37 -4.74
CA LEU A 80 -4.54 -6.30 -5.13
C LEU A 80 -4.76 -5.09 -4.22
N GLU A 81 -3.78 -4.81 -3.35
CA GLU A 81 -3.80 -3.60 -2.52
C GLU A 81 -2.85 -2.55 -3.09
N LEU A 82 -3.36 -1.31 -3.18
CA LEU A 82 -2.58 -0.16 -3.58
C LEU A 82 -2.14 0.60 -2.33
N GLY A 83 -0.83 0.66 -2.07
CA GLY A 83 -0.25 1.31 -0.90
C GLY A 83 -0.57 0.57 0.41
N PRO A 84 -0.10 -0.68 0.58
CA PRO A 84 -0.45 -1.52 1.73
C PRO A 84 0.12 -1.03 3.07
N GLY A 85 1.06 -0.11 3.07
CA GLY A 85 1.75 0.31 4.26
C GLY A 85 2.39 -0.87 4.99
N ASN A 86 1.95 -1.17 6.22
CA ASN A 86 2.47 -2.31 6.97
C ASN A 86 1.78 -3.65 6.65
N GLY A 87 0.84 -3.68 5.69
CA GLY A 87 0.18 -4.87 5.17
C GLY A 87 -0.97 -5.43 6.02
N LEU A 88 -1.33 -4.76 7.12
CA LEU A 88 -2.35 -5.27 8.06
C LEU A 88 -3.71 -5.47 7.38
N LEU A 89 -4.14 -4.52 6.55
CA LEU A 89 -5.43 -4.59 5.86
C LEU A 89 -5.53 -5.82 4.96
N THR A 90 -4.50 -6.06 4.14
CA THR A 90 -4.46 -7.25 3.26
C THR A 90 -4.47 -8.56 4.06
N LEU A 91 -3.68 -8.66 5.13
CA LEU A 91 -3.62 -9.87 5.95
C LEU A 91 -4.98 -10.16 6.61
N ASP A 92 -5.63 -9.15 7.16
CA ASP A 92 -6.96 -9.27 7.75
C ASP A 92 -8.00 -9.70 6.71
N ILE A 93 -8.01 -9.09 5.50
CA ILE A 93 -8.90 -9.46 4.40
C ILE A 93 -8.65 -10.92 4.00
N TYR A 94 -7.38 -11.31 3.82
CA TYR A 94 -7.02 -12.68 3.48
C TYR A 94 -7.57 -13.68 4.50
N HIS A 95 -7.29 -13.50 5.79
CA HIS A 95 -7.76 -14.41 6.84
C HIS A 95 -9.28 -14.45 6.93
N TYR A 96 -9.93 -13.30 6.78
CA TYR A 96 -11.40 -13.24 6.78
C TYR A 96 -12.00 -14.00 5.59
N LEU A 97 -11.52 -13.79 4.36
CA LEU A 97 -12.00 -14.51 3.18
C LEU A 97 -11.75 -16.01 3.29
N LYS A 98 -10.59 -16.42 3.78
CA LYS A 98 -10.29 -17.85 4.08
C LYS A 98 -11.28 -18.43 5.08
N SER A 99 -11.68 -17.71 6.12
CA SER A 99 -12.69 -18.14 7.10
C SER A 99 -14.09 -18.34 6.47
N LYS A 100 -14.33 -17.69 5.31
CA LYS A 100 -15.57 -17.83 4.52
C LYS A 100 -15.45 -18.87 3.39
N ASN A 101 -14.40 -19.70 3.41
CA ASN A 101 -14.08 -20.70 2.39
C ASN A 101 -13.85 -20.10 0.99
N ILE A 102 -13.40 -18.87 0.89
CA ILE A 102 -12.92 -18.26 -0.34
C ILE A 102 -11.42 -18.57 -0.48
N ASN A 103 -11.04 -19.13 -1.62
CA ASN A 103 -9.63 -19.34 -1.93
C ASN A 103 -9.01 -18.04 -2.45
N VAL A 104 -7.91 -17.62 -1.84
CA VAL A 104 -7.11 -16.50 -2.35
C VAL A 104 -5.95 -17.09 -3.14
N ASN A 105 -5.99 -16.91 -4.47
CA ASN A 105 -5.00 -17.48 -5.38
C ASN A 105 -3.67 -16.72 -5.29
N ASN A 106 -3.75 -15.38 -5.35
CA ASN A 106 -2.60 -14.49 -5.30
C ASN A 106 -2.90 -13.26 -4.43
N ILE A 107 -1.84 -12.75 -3.81
CA ILE A 107 -1.84 -11.47 -3.12
C ILE A 107 -0.74 -10.63 -3.78
N THR A 108 -1.14 -9.52 -4.37
CA THR A 108 -0.22 -8.55 -4.98
C THR A 108 -0.36 -7.21 -4.29
N LEU A 109 0.76 -6.61 -3.97
CA LEU A 109 0.86 -5.36 -3.24
C LEU A 109 1.62 -4.34 -4.09
N LEU A 110 0.96 -3.23 -4.45
CA LEU A 110 1.61 -2.10 -5.10
C LEU A 110 2.32 -1.26 -4.04
N GLU A 111 3.63 -1.49 -3.87
CA GLU A 111 4.42 -0.81 -2.85
C GLU A 111 5.83 -0.46 -3.38
N ARG A 112 6.22 0.80 -3.23
CA ARG A 112 7.51 1.33 -3.67
C ARG A 112 8.54 1.40 -2.54
N SER A 113 8.07 1.46 -1.30
CA SER A 113 8.93 1.61 -0.13
C SER A 113 9.56 0.28 0.28
N ASP A 114 10.89 0.21 0.20
CA ASP A 114 11.63 -0.96 0.69
C ASP A 114 11.44 -1.16 2.21
N TYR A 115 11.21 -0.08 2.95
CA TYR A 115 10.89 -0.14 4.37
C TYR A 115 9.59 -0.91 4.62
N PHE A 116 8.51 -0.58 3.90
CA PHE A 116 7.24 -1.28 4.06
C PHE A 116 7.26 -2.70 3.50
N LYS A 117 7.93 -2.94 2.37
CA LYS A 117 8.14 -4.30 1.86
C LYS A 117 8.80 -5.19 2.93
N GLY A 118 9.84 -4.68 3.60
CA GLY A 118 10.50 -5.38 4.70
C GLY A 118 9.56 -5.65 5.87
N LYS A 119 8.78 -4.66 6.30
CA LYS A 119 7.81 -4.81 7.41
C LYS A 119 6.71 -5.84 7.09
N ILE A 120 6.22 -5.85 5.87
CA ILE A 120 5.23 -6.83 5.42
C ILE A 120 5.85 -8.23 5.41
N PHE A 121 7.05 -8.38 4.86
CA PHE A 121 7.74 -9.65 4.79
C PHE A 121 8.00 -10.25 6.18
N GLU A 122 8.35 -9.44 7.18
CA GLU A 122 8.56 -9.87 8.57
C GLU A 122 7.27 -10.35 9.26
N LYS A 123 6.12 -9.78 8.92
CA LYS A 123 4.83 -10.04 9.58
C LYS A 123 3.94 -11.04 8.86
N SER A 124 4.15 -11.20 7.54
CA SER A 124 3.26 -12.02 6.72
C SER A 124 3.49 -13.50 6.95
N ASP A 125 2.43 -14.22 7.26
CA ASP A 125 2.37 -15.68 7.32
C ASP A 125 1.96 -16.30 5.97
N VAL A 126 1.80 -15.47 4.94
CA VAL A 126 1.39 -15.86 3.59
C VAL A 126 2.33 -15.26 2.54
N LYS A 127 2.41 -15.93 1.40
CA LYS A 127 3.19 -15.43 0.27
C LYS A 127 2.50 -14.22 -0.34
N VAL A 128 3.24 -13.12 -0.48
CA VAL A 128 2.81 -11.90 -1.16
C VAL A 128 3.77 -11.59 -2.30
N ASN A 129 3.27 -10.96 -3.36
CA ASN A 129 4.05 -10.45 -4.46
C ASN A 129 4.04 -8.92 -4.41
N PHE A 130 5.17 -8.29 -4.75
CA PHE A 130 5.27 -6.83 -4.82
C PHE A 130 5.42 -6.38 -6.26
N ILE A 131 4.71 -5.29 -6.59
CA ILE A 131 4.92 -4.51 -7.82
C ILE A 131 5.15 -3.05 -7.44
N GLU A 132 5.90 -2.31 -8.25
CA GLU A 132 6.15 -0.87 -8.04
C GLU A 132 5.35 0.00 -9.00
N ASN A 133 4.82 -0.60 -10.05
CA ASN A 133 3.98 0.06 -11.03
C ASN A 133 2.73 -0.78 -11.28
N ILE A 134 1.57 -0.13 -11.38
CA ILE A 134 0.31 -0.82 -11.65
C ILE A 134 0.29 -1.52 -13.02
N TYR A 135 1.08 -1.03 -13.99
CA TYR A 135 1.21 -1.67 -15.30
C TYR A 135 1.96 -3.01 -15.27
N ASP A 136 2.65 -3.33 -14.16
CA ASP A 136 3.31 -4.61 -13.94
C ASP A 136 2.33 -5.68 -13.41
N TYR A 137 1.08 -5.30 -13.13
CA TYR A 137 0.05 -6.24 -12.71
C TYR A 137 -0.54 -6.98 -13.90
N GLU A 138 -0.32 -8.29 -13.94
CA GLU A 138 -0.91 -9.17 -14.96
C GLU A 138 -2.27 -9.68 -14.50
N VAL A 139 -3.29 -9.48 -15.33
CA VAL A 139 -4.66 -9.94 -15.08
C VAL A 139 -4.95 -11.13 -15.97
N ASP A 140 -5.34 -12.27 -15.38
CA ASP A 140 -6.01 -13.33 -16.13
C ASP A 140 -7.49 -12.96 -16.29
N ASN A 141 -7.99 -13.02 -17.52
CA ASN A 141 -9.37 -12.59 -17.83
C ASN A 141 -10.46 -13.44 -17.14
N GLU A 142 -10.12 -14.60 -16.60
CA GLU A 142 -11.06 -15.48 -15.88
C GLU A 142 -11.06 -15.23 -14.37
N ASP A 143 -10.14 -14.41 -13.85
CA ASP A 143 -9.98 -14.18 -12.42
C ASP A 143 -10.82 -13.00 -11.91
N ILE A 144 -11.43 -13.21 -10.74
CA ILE A 144 -11.97 -12.10 -9.95
C ILE A 144 -10.80 -11.44 -9.23
N VAL A 145 -10.61 -10.14 -9.45
CA VAL A 145 -9.61 -9.35 -8.74
C VAL A 145 -10.31 -8.39 -7.79
N PHE A 146 -10.02 -8.50 -6.51
CA PHE A 146 -10.46 -7.55 -5.51
C PHE A 146 -9.38 -6.50 -5.32
N ILE A 147 -9.64 -5.30 -5.87
CA ILE A 147 -8.73 -4.16 -5.80
C ILE A 147 -9.22 -3.21 -4.70
N TYR A 148 -8.34 -2.81 -3.82
CA TYR A 148 -8.66 -1.88 -2.73
C TYR A 148 -7.43 -1.04 -2.33
N SER A 149 -7.71 0.05 -1.62
CA SER A 149 -6.69 0.93 -1.04
C SER A 149 -7.26 1.63 0.18
N ASN A 150 -6.38 2.04 1.09
CA ASN A 150 -6.73 2.92 2.20
C ASN A 150 -5.68 4.02 2.31
N GLU A 151 -6.10 5.30 2.28
CA GLU A 151 -5.21 6.46 2.39
C GLU A 151 -4.00 6.39 1.41
N PHE A 152 -4.28 6.03 0.15
CA PHE A 152 -3.26 5.87 -0.89
C PHE A 152 -3.16 7.09 -1.79
N PHE A 153 -4.29 7.62 -2.28
CA PHE A 153 -4.29 8.67 -3.27
C PHE A 153 -3.87 10.04 -2.73
N ASP A 154 -3.97 10.27 -1.45
CA ASP A 154 -3.53 11.46 -0.75
C ASP A 154 -1.99 11.55 -0.60
N THR A 155 -1.29 10.45 -0.88
CA THR A 155 0.18 10.43 -0.87
C THR A 155 0.80 11.03 -2.13
N PHE A 156 0.02 11.27 -3.18
CA PHE A 156 0.47 11.82 -4.45
C PHE A 156 0.29 13.34 -4.52
N GLY A 157 1.26 14.01 -5.13
CA GLY A 157 1.09 15.42 -5.49
C GLY A 157 0.02 15.59 -6.56
N SER A 158 -0.95 16.49 -6.33
CA SER A 158 -1.89 16.91 -7.37
C SER A 158 -1.17 17.73 -8.45
N LYS A 159 -1.59 17.58 -9.70
CA LYS A 159 -1.15 18.45 -10.81
C LYS A 159 -1.78 19.81 -10.72
#